data_29a975db85a9412088ab9036f2d1764c
#
_entry.id   29a975db85a9412088ab9036f2d1764c
#
_cell.length_a   1.000
_cell.length_b   1.000
_cell.length_c   1.000
_cell.angle_alpha   90.00
_cell.angle_beta   90.00
_cell.angle_gamma   90.00
#
_symmetry.space_group_name_H-M   'P 1'
#
loop_
_entity.id
_entity.type
_entity.pdbx_description
1 polymer ?
#
loop_
_entity_poly.entity_id
_entity_poly.type
_entity_poly.pdbx_seq_one_letter_code
_entity_poly.pdbx_strand_id
1 'polypeptide(L)'
;MCEAIGQFGPGIEPPTMFDLRGRLLEEEYARTKSLLQEREAEKMKNGCSIKTDAWSDKKRRSIMNVCTNCGEGTSFISSKEMSDVSHTSEVIFEVVDKAIEDIGPDDVVQVVTDNASNNMGAKKLLHVKRPHIFWTSCATHTINLMLQGIGNMPRFKKVIDQAKAFTIFVYGHTRTLECMRYFTEGKEIVRPGVTRFASNYLTLDNIQEKKDQLRKMVVHSRWDSLKDVKSKKGKNATATILNPTFWKDVKLTLAVFAPLFKVLRLVDGDVKPSMGFVYGEILKAKRHVKEALGNVENRFKDVVAVIDKKMAGRLDSPLHLTAYLLNPHYSYADPSIFDVPKITEGFINCVETFYYHDEMQEQVANIELQKFQNREGPFSKKLARTFENFDYNPGNSCL
;
A
#
# COMPACT_ATOMS: atom_id res chain seq x y z
N MET A 1 8.68 -16.77 -21.89
CA MET A 1 9.74 -16.68 -22.95
C MET A 1 10.18 -18.07 -23.40
N CYS A 2 10.73 -18.96 -22.55
CA CYS A 2 11.17 -20.32 -22.97
C CYS A 2 10.05 -21.18 -23.55
N GLU A 3 8.83 -21.12 -23.02
CA GLU A 3 7.65 -21.80 -23.57
C GLU A 3 7.27 -21.27 -24.95
N ALA A 4 7.28 -19.94 -25.15
CA ALA A 4 6.98 -19.34 -26.45
C ALA A 4 8.02 -19.74 -27.50
N ILE A 5 9.31 -19.79 -27.14
CA ILE A 5 10.38 -20.27 -28.01
C ILE A 5 10.18 -21.75 -28.35
N GLY A 6 9.81 -22.59 -27.37
CA GLY A 6 9.52 -24.00 -27.58
C GLY A 6 8.31 -24.26 -28.50
N GLN A 7 7.29 -23.42 -28.43
CA GLN A 7 6.07 -23.51 -29.24
C GLN A 7 6.29 -23.11 -30.69
N PHE A 8 7.23 -22.20 -30.98
CA PHE A 8 7.56 -21.77 -32.34
C PHE A 8 8.34 -22.83 -33.14
N GLY A 9 9.04 -23.74 -32.47
CA GLY A 9 9.77 -24.82 -33.11
C GLY A 9 11.17 -24.44 -33.65
N PRO A 10 11.83 -25.33 -34.40
CA PRO A 10 13.15 -25.08 -34.97
C PRO A 10 13.10 -23.99 -36.04
N GLY A 11 14.04 -23.04 -35.99
CA GLY A 11 14.14 -21.95 -36.93
C GLY A 11 14.00 -20.54 -36.35
N ILE A 12 13.81 -20.40 -35.04
CA ILE A 12 13.92 -19.11 -34.38
C ILE A 12 15.38 -18.68 -34.30
N GLU A 13 15.72 -17.62 -35.03
CA GLU A 13 17.00 -16.94 -34.82
C GLU A 13 16.88 -15.98 -33.64
N PRO A 14 17.72 -16.13 -32.59
CA PRO A 14 17.69 -15.19 -31.47
C PRO A 14 18.09 -13.79 -31.95
N PRO A 15 17.40 -12.72 -31.48
CA PRO A 15 17.76 -11.36 -31.86
C PRO A 15 19.18 -11.01 -31.41
N THR A 16 19.90 -10.30 -32.24
CA THR A 16 21.22 -9.80 -31.88
C THR A 16 21.14 -8.66 -30.87
N MET A 17 22.25 -8.35 -30.18
CA MET A 17 22.33 -7.17 -29.31
C MET A 17 22.04 -5.87 -30.05
N PHE A 18 22.36 -5.80 -31.33
CA PHE A 18 22.08 -4.65 -32.17
C PHE A 18 20.56 -4.52 -32.44
N ASP A 19 19.89 -5.60 -32.76
CA ASP A 19 18.43 -5.62 -32.96
C ASP A 19 17.69 -5.22 -31.66
N LEU A 20 18.15 -5.76 -30.51
CA LEU A 20 17.55 -5.44 -29.19
C LEU A 20 17.74 -3.97 -28.78
N ARG A 21 18.86 -3.34 -29.19
CA ARG A 21 19.12 -1.93 -28.85
C ARG A 21 18.51 -0.94 -29.84
N GLY A 22 18.24 -1.37 -31.06
CA GLY A 22 17.74 -0.54 -32.14
C GLY A 22 16.30 -0.88 -32.49
N ARG A 23 16.12 -1.47 -33.69
CA ARG A 23 14.82 -1.69 -34.30
C ARG A 23 13.76 -2.31 -33.37
N LEU A 24 14.07 -3.38 -32.69
CA LEU A 24 13.11 -4.07 -31.82
C LEU A 24 12.70 -3.22 -30.60
N LEU A 25 13.64 -2.43 -30.06
CA LEU A 25 13.34 -1.50 -28.98
C LEU A 25 12.39 -0.39 -29.44
N GLU A 26 12.67 0.19 -30.62
CA GLU A 26 11.83 1.25 -31.19
C GLU A 26 10.43 0.75 -31.55
N GLU A 27 10.31 -0.44 -32.14
CA GLU A 27 9.03 -1.08 -32.43
C GLU A 27 8.21 -1.33 -31.16
N GLU A 28 8.82 -1.87 -30.09
CA GLU A 28 8.13 -2.14 -28.84
C GLU A 28 7.81 -0.85 -28.07
N TYR A 29 8.65 0.17 -28.16
CA TYR A 29 8.35 1.51 -27.61
C TYR A 29 7.14 2.13 -28.30
N ALA A 30 7.09 2.11 -29.64
CA ALA A 30 5.95 2.63 -30.39
C ALA A 30 4.66 1.86 -30.09
N ARG A 31 4.75 0.52 -30.01
CA ARG A 31 3.63 -0.34 -29.62
C ARG A 31 3.14 -0.01 -28.22
N THR A 32 4.04 0.10 -27.25
CA THR A 32 3.70 0.44 -25.87
C THR A 32 3.04 1.81 -25.80
N LYS A 33 3.57 2.80 -26.52
CA LYS A 33 2.97 4.13 -26.59
C LYS A 33 1.54 4.10 -27.15
N SER A 34 1.30 3.29 -28.20
CA SER A 34 -0.05 3.09 -28.75
C SER A 34 -1.00 2.46 -27.72
N LEU A 35 -0.57 1.45 -26.98
CA LEU A 35 -1.37 0.81 -25.93
C LEU A 35 -1.73 1.75 -24.76
N LEU A 36 -0.96 2.82 -24.55
CA LEU A 36 -1.21 3.80 -23.48
C LEU A 36 -2.11 4.96 -23.93
N GLN A 37 -2.54 5.02 -25.21
CA GLN A 37 -3.38 6.14 -25.70
C GLN A 37 -4.70 6.28 -24.95
N GLU A 38 -5.36 5.18 -24.57
CA GLU A 38 -6.60 5.21 -23.79
C GLU A 38 -6.38 5.87 -22.43
N ARG A 39 -5.22 5.63 -21.80
CA ARG A 39 -4.86 6.28 -20.54
C ARG A 39 -4.59 7.77 -20.68
N GLU A 40 -4.04 8.21 -21.80
CA GLU A 40 -3.87 9.65 -22.07
C GLU A 40 -5.22 10.33 -22.21
N ALA A 41 -6.17 9.74 -22.95
CA ALA A 41 -7.54 10.25 -23.07
C ALA A 41 -8.26 10.32 -21.72
N GLU A 42 -8.07 9.30 -20.87
CA GLU A 42 -8.64 9.29 -19.52
C GLU A 42 -8.05 10.39 -18.62
N LYS A 43 -6.75 10.64 -18.69
CA LYS A 43 -6.09 11.74 -17.95
C LYS A 43 -6.66 13.09 -18.31
N MET A 44 -6.82 13.37 -19.61
CA MET A 44 -7.40 14.63 -20.10
C MET A 44 -8.86 14.81 -19.67
N LYS A 45 -9.59 13.72 -19.52
CA LYS A 45 -11.02 13.76 -19.16
C LYS A 45 -11.26 13.89 -17.67
N ASN A 46 -10.56 13.11 -16.86
CA ASN A 46 -10.83 12.92 -15.44
C ASN A 46 -9.66 13.32 -14.53
N GLY A 47 -8.58 13.79 -15.12
CA GLY A 47 -7.34 14.12 -14.42
C GLY A 47 -6.52 12.89 -14.01
N CYS A 48 -5.32 13.14 -13.52
CA CYS A 48 -4.42 12.10 -13.02
C CYS A 48 -3.68 12.50 -11.75
N SER A 49 -3.13 11.49 -11.07
CA SER A 49 -2.19 11.69 -9.96
C SER A 49 -0.77 11.40 -10.43
N ILE A 50 0.19 12.23 -10.06
CA ILE A 50 1.63 11.92 -10.17
C ILE A 50 2.06 11.16 -8.93
N LYS A 51 2.76 10.04 -9.12
CA LYS A 51 3.37 9.25 -8.03
C LYS A 51 4.87 9.26 -8.19
N THR A 52 5.61 9.60 -7.12
CA THR A 52 7.07 9.50 -7.12
C THR A 52 7.53 8.59 -6.00
N ASP A 53 8.55 7.79 -6.30
CA ASP A 53 9.21 6.91 -5.33
C ASP A 53 10.72 6.91 -5.59
N ALA A 54 11.50 7.14 -4.54
CA ALA A 54 12.95 7.14 -4.60
C ALA A 54 13.50 5.88 -3.93
N TRP A 55 14.41 5.20 -4.60
CA TRP A 55 15.02 3.97 -4.12
C TRP A 55 16.51 3.91 -4.48
N SER A 56 17.25 3.05 -3.81
CA SER A 56 18.66 2.81 -4.11
C SER A 56 18.84 1.39 -4.64
N ASP A 57 19.58 1.27 -5.75
CA ASP A 57 19.92 -0.02 -6.33
C ASP A 57 21.06 -0.71 -5.55
N LYS A 58 21.43 -1.94 -6.01
CA LYS A 58 22.54 -2.70 -5.41
C LYS A 58 23.91 -2.02 -5.56
N LYS A 59 24.06 -1.11 -6.53
CA LYS A 59 25.26 -0.30 -6.77
C LYS A 59 25.24 1.02 -5.99
N ARG A 60 24.22 1.22 -5.11
CA ARG A 60 23.99 2.44 -4.33
C ARG A 60 23.67 3.67 -5.18
N ARG A 61 23.19 3.49 -6.41
CA ARG A 61 22.67 4.61 -7.18
C ARG A 61 21.31 4.97 -6.62
N SER A 62 21.07 6.25 -6.41
CA SER A 62 19.78 6.78 -6.02
C SER A 62 18.96 7.07 -7.26
N ILE A 63 17.78 6.49 -7.35
CA ILE A 63 16.91 6.55 -8.52
C ILE A 63 15.55 7.06 -8.06
N MET A 64 15.00 8.06 -8.76
CA MET A 64 13.65 8.57 -8.53
C MET A 64 12.79 8.24 -9.75
N ASN A 65 11.73 7.48 -9.52
CA ASN A 65 10.73 7.15 -10.54
C ASN A 65 9.59 8.14 -10.48
N VAL A 66 9.07 8.51 -11.65
CA VAL A 66 7.85 9.31 -11.82
C VAL A 66 6.86 8.47 -12.63
N CYS A 67 5.67 8.30 -12.08
CA CYS A 67 4.56 7.59 -12.70
C CYS A 67 3.32 8.46 -12.65
N THR A 68 2.39 8.28 -13.60
CA THR A 68 1.02 8.80 -13.53
C THR A 68 0.05 7.69 -13.21
N ASN A 69 -1.06 8.04 -12.56
CA ASN A 69 -2.14 7.11 -12.28
C ASN A 69 -3.49 7.78 -12.56
N CYS A 70 -4.33 7.11 -13.34
CA CYS A 70 -5.70 7.51 -13.66
C CYS A 70 -6.66 6.32 -13.46
N GLY A 71 -7.92 6.44 -13.85
CA GLY A 71 -8.91 5.37 -13.75
C GLY A 71 -8.50 4.08 -14.47
N GLU A 72 -7.73 4.19 -15.57
CA GLU A 72 -7.22 3.07 -16.37
C GLU A 72 -5.89 2.49 -15.86
N GLY A 73 -5.40 2.94 -14.71
CA GLY A 73 -4.22 2.39 -14.04
C GLY A 73 -2.98 3.29 -14.07
N THR A 74 -1.83 2.67 -13.77
CA THR A 74 -0.54 3.38 -13.61
C THR A 74 0.29 3.30 -14.88
N SER A 75 0.85 4.44 -15.31
CA SER A 75 1.80 4.55 -16.42
C SER A 75 3.14 5.09 -15.92
N PHE A 76 4.23 4.44 -16.31
CA PHE A 76 5.58 4.93 -16.06
C PHE A 76 5.90 6.10 -17.00
N ILE A 77 6.41 7.20 -16.44
CA ILE A 77 6.78 8.40 -17.20
C ILE A 77 8.30 8.49 -17.35
N SER A 78 9.01 8.50 -16.24
CA SER A 78 10.47 8.66 -16.27
C SER A 78 11.14 8.10 -15.05
N SER A 79 12.44 7.86 -15.18
CA SER A 79 13.33 7.49 -14.08
C SER A 79 14.56 8.38 -14.15
N LYS A 80 14.86 9.07 -13.07
CA LYS A 80 16.02 9.96 -12.97
C LYS A 80 17.01 9.41 -11.96
N GLU A 81 18.26 9.27 -12.38
CA GLU A 81 19.36 9.02 -11.45
C GLU A 81 19.68 10.31 -10.69
N MET A 82 19.75 10.20 -9.37
CA MET A 82 19.89 11.29 -8.43
C MET A 82 21.15 11.15 -7.57
N SER A 83 22.11 10.32 -7.99
CA SER A 83 23.28 9.96 -7.17
C SER A 83 24.26 11.13 -6.99
N ASP A 84 24.28 12.05 -7.93
CA ASP A 84 25.17 13.21 -8.00
C ASP A 84 24.56 14.49 -7.40
N VAL A 85 23.27 14.45 -7.00
CA VAL A 85 22.57 15.59 -6.44
C VAL A 85 22.03 15.30 -5.05
N SER A 86 22.05 16.30 -4.19
CA SER A 86 21.40 16.20 -2.89
C SER A 86 19.88 16.15 -3.07
N HIS A 87 19.21 15.26 -2.37
CA HIS A 87 17.74 15.14 -2.38
C HIS A 87 17.12 16.27 -1.55
N THR A 88 17.31 17.54 -1.95
CA THR A 88 16.69 18.67 -1.29
C THR A 88 15.23 18.82 -1.70
N SER A 89 14.50 19.64 -0.97
CA SER A 89 13.10 19.96 -1.28
C SER A 89 12.96 20.64 -2.65
N GLU A 90 13.92 21.49 -3.01
CA GLU A 90 13.97 22.23 -4.26
C GLU A 90 14.15 21.28 -5.45
N VAL A 91 15.10 20.35 -5.36
CA VAL A 91 15.38 19.38 -6.43
C VAL A 91 14.18 18.45 -6.65
N ILE A 92 13.53 17.99 -5.58
CA ILE A 92 12.33 17.17 -5.68
C ILE A 92 11.18 17.96 -6.31
N PHE A 93 11.01 19.23 -5.88
CA PHE A 93 10.01 20.13 -6.45
C PHE A 93 10.24 20.31 -7.95
N GLU A 94 11.48 20.59 -8.41
CA GLU A 94 11.81 20.76 -9.83
C GLU A 94 11.46 19.51 -10.66
N VAL A 95 11.75 18.30 -10.15
CA VAL A 95 11.43 17.05 -10.84
C VAL A 95 9.92 16.88 -10.97
N VAL A 96 9.17 17.14 -9.89
CA VAL A 96 7.70 17.02 -9.88
C VAL A 96 7.06 18.10 -10.74
N ASP A 97 7.51 19.34 -10.63
CA ASP A 97 6.98 20.46 -11.38
C ASP A 97 7.20 20.29 -12.91
N LYS A 98 8.39 19.81 -13.30
CA LYS A 98 8.64 19.44 -14.70
C LYS A 98 7.70 18.34 -15.17
N ALA A 99 7.45 17.32 -14.37
CA ALA A 99 6.52 16.27 -14.74
C ALA A 99 5.08 16.79 -14.89
N ILE A 100 4.67 17.77 -14.07
CA ILE A 100 3.37 18.44 -14.21
C ILE A 100 3.30 19.21 -15.53
N GLU A 101 4.35 19.98 -15.89
CA GLU A 101 4.41 20.70 -17.17
C GLU A 101 4.36 19.73 -18.38
N ASP A 102 5.10 18.63 -18.31
CA ASP A 102 5.19 17.64 -19.39
C ASP A 102 3.84 16.89 -19.61
N ILE A 103 3.01 16.75 -18.58
CA ILE A 103 1.69 16.09 -18.64
C ILE A 103 0.61 17.08 -19.05
N GLY A 104 0.66 18.29 -18.54
CA GLY A 104 -0.37 19.33 -18.60
C GLY A 104 -0.84 19.68 -17.19
N PRO A 105 -0.62 20.93 -16.75
CA PRO A 105 -0.99 21.35 -15.39
C PRO A 105 -2.47 21.16 -15.04
N ASP A 106 -3.35 21.30 -16.02
CA ASP A 106 -4.81 21.19 -15.84
C ASP A 106 -5.26 19.72 -15.69
N ASP A 107 -4.43 18.77 -16.15
CA ASP A 107 -4.73 17.34 -16.07
C ASP A 107 -4.22 16.71 -14.77
N VAL A 108 -3.42 17.44 -13.96
CA VAL A 108 -2.84 16.90 -12.73
C VAL A 108 -3.61 17.40 -11.52
N VAL A 109 -4.28 16.48 -10.82
CA VAL A 109 -5.08 16.80 -9.62
C VAL A 109 -4.31 16.53 -8.32
N GLN A 110 -3.29 15.67 -8.35
CA GLN A 110 -2.64 15.20 -7.14
C GLN A 110 -1.18 14.79 -7.38
N VAL A 111 -0.33 15.05 -6.38
CA VAL A 111 1.01 14.46 -6.25
C VAL A 111 1.03 13.56 -5.02
N VAL A 112 1.56 12.35 -5.16
CA VAL A 112 1.67 11.35 -4.09
C VAL A 112 3.13 10.99 -3.87
N THR A 113 3.63 11.17 -2.64
CA THR A 113 5.00 10.81 -2.25
C THR A 113 5.02 10.12 -0.89
N ASP A 114 6.16 9.60 -0.47
CA ASP A 114 6.36 9.27 0.94
C ASP A 114 6.43 10.53 1.83
N ASN A 115 6.57 10.32 3.15
CA ASN A 115 6.56 11.41 4.13
C ASN A 115 7.98 11.85 4.55
N ALA A 116 8.97 11.70 3.70
CA ALA A 116 10.30 12.22 3.99
C ALA A 116 10.28 13.75 4.13
N SER A 117 11.16 14.30 4.97
CA SER A 117 11.17 15.75 5.30
C SER A 117 11.38 16.63 4.07
N ASN A 118 12.19 16.18 3.13
CA ASN A 118 12.43 16.84 1.84
C ASN A 118 11.18 16.86 0.94
N ASN A 119 10.39 15.78 0.91
CA ASN A 119 9.08 15.75 0.22
C ASN A 119 8.09 16.72 0.85
N MET A 120 8.12 16.87 2.18
CA MET A 120 7.27 17.85 2.86
C MET A 120 7.69 19.31 2.59
N GLY A 121 8.97 19.56 2.32
CA GLY A 121 9.45 20.86 1.84
C GLY A 121 9.01 21.12 0.39
N ALA A 122 9.16 20.13 -0.50
CA ALA A 122 8.71 20.22 -1.89
C ALA A 122 7.20 20.47 -2.01
N LYS A 123 6.39 19.85 -1.12
CA LYS A 123 4.95 20.15 -0.99
C LYS A 123 4.66 21.63 -0.79
N LYS A 124 5.44 22.29 0.08
CA LYS A 124 5.25 23.74 0.35
C LYS A 124 5.56 24.58 -0.89
N LEU A 125 6.62 24.23 -1.62
CA LEU A 125 6.99 24.92 -2.86
C LEU A 125 5.93 24.72 -3.94
N LEU A 126 5.40 23.50 -4.08
CA LEU A 126 4.32 23.22 -5.04
C LEU A 126 3.06 24.00 -4.70
N HIS A 127 2.66 24.06 -3.44
CA HIS A 127 1.46 24.78 -3.02
C HIS A 127 1.53 26.29 -3.34
N VAL A 128 2.72 26.89 -3.29
CA VAL A 128 2.93 28.29 -3.68
C VAL A 128 2.77 28.48 -5.18
N LYS A 129 3.31 27.56 -5.99
CA LYS A 129 3.26 27.67 -7.46
C LYS A 129 1.94 27.18 -8.06
N ARG A 130 1.35 26.10 -7.46
CA ARG A 130 0.17 25.42 -7.97
C ARG A 130 -0.79 25.09 -6.81
N PRO A 131 -1.54 26.07 -6.29
CA PRO A 131 -2.39 25.91 -5.11
C PRO A 131 -3.54 24.91 -5.33
N HIS A 132 -3.96 24.69 -6.59
CA HIS A 132 -5.04 23.78 -6.97
C HIS A 132 -4.64 22.30 -7.02
N ILE A 133 -3.33 21.97 -6.95
CA ILE A 133 -2.85 20.59 -6.97
C ILE A 133 -2.62 20.09 -5.54
N PHE A 134 -3.29 19.00 -5.18
CA PHE A 134 -3.09 18.35 -3.88
C PHE A 134 -1.75 17.63 -3.80
N TRP A 135 -1.07 17.74 -2.67
CA TRP A 135 0.06 16.88 -2.33
C TRP A 135 -0.30 16.00 -1.13
N THR A 136 -0.39 14.71 -1.36
CA THR A 136 -0.79 13.73 -0.35
C THR A 136 0.31 12.71 -0.05
N SER A 137 0.17 12.06 1.09
CA SER A 137 1.08 11.01 1.53
C SER A 137 0.73 9.68 0.91
N CYS A 138 1.72 8.90 0.52
CA CYS A 138 1.52 7.52 0.08
C CYS A 138 0.81 6.69 1.15
N ALA A 139 -0.35 6.13 0.81
CA ALA A 139 -1.15 5.34 1.75
C ALA A 139 -0.44 4.05 2.16
N THR A 140 0.16 3.33 1.21
CA THR A 140 0.96 2.12 1.44
C THR A 140 2.07 2.38 2.46
N HIS A 141 2.85 3.45 2.26
CA HIS A 141 3.92 3.84 3.19
C HIS A 141 3.36 4.18 4.57
N THR A 142 2.29 4.96 4.64
CA THR A 142 1.68 5.39 5.91
C THR A 142 1.13 4.21 6.71
N ILE A 143 0.44 3.27 6.07
CA ILE A 143 -0.08 2.05 6.73
C ILE A 143 1.07 1.14 7.18
N ASN A 144 2.13 1.03 6.39
CA ASN A 144 3.34 0.30 6.79
C ASN A 144 3.98 0.93 8.06
N LEU A 145 3.98 2.26 8.17
CA LEU A 145 4.42 2.96 9.39
C LEU A 145 3.48 2.74 10.59
N MET A 146 2.17 2.55 10.37
CA MET A 146 1.23 2.15 11.44
C MET A 146 1.59 0.75 11.95
N LEU A 147 1.73 -0.22 11.06
CA LEU A 147 2.14 -1.59 11.40
C LEU A 147 3.48 -1.62 12.13
N GLN A 148 4.46 -0.83 11.67
CA GLN A 148 5.77 -0.70 12.32
C GLN A 148 5.66 -0.11 13.73
N GLY A 149 4.88 0.96 13.89
CA GLY A 149 4.67 1.58 15.20
C GLY A 149 4.04 0.62 16.21
N ILE A 150 3.01 -0.12 15.80
CA ILE A 150 2.37 -1.15 16.63
C ILE A 150 3.34 -2.30 16.90
N GLY A 151 4.05 -2.78 15.88
CA GLY A 151 4.99 -3.89 16.01
C GLY A 151 6.22 -3.59 16.86
N ASN A 152 6.56 -2.32 17.08
CA ASN A 152 7.62 -1.89 17.97
C ASN A 152 7.18 -1.81 19.45
N MET A 153 5.88 -1.93 19.73
CA MET A 153 5.41 -2.01 21.12
C MET A 153 5.92 -3.30 21.78
N PRO A 154 6.33 -3.27 23.04
CA PRO A 154 7.05 -4.38 23.71
C PRO A 154 6.38 -5.75 23.54
N ARG A 155 5.05 -5.80 23.65
CA ARG A 155 4.27 -7.03 23.51
C ARG A 155 4.38 -7.64 22.11
N PHE A 156 4.15 -6.83 21.07
CA PHE A 156 4.18 -7.29 19.67
C PHE A 156 5.63 -7.51 19.20
N LYS A 157 6.55 -6.62 19.62
CA LYS A 157 7.96 -6.74 19.28
C LYS A 157 8.56 -8.08 19.70
N LYS A 158 8.25 -8.53 20.93
CA LYS A 158 8.75 -9.79 21.44
C LYS A 158 8.40 -10.97 20.53
N VAL A 159 7.14 -11.11 20.13
CA VAL A 159 6.70 -12.24 19.30
C VAL A 159 7.24 -12.15 17.87
N ILE A 160 7.32 -10.93 17.33
CA ILE A 160 7.94 -10.69 16.01
C ILE A 160 9.41 -11.07 16.01
N ASP A 161 10.17 -10.65 17.02
CA ASP A 161 11.59 -10.98 17.15
C ASP A 161 11.81 -12.49 17.33
N GLN A 162 10.94 -13.18 18.08
CA GLN A 162 10.98 -14.65 18.22
C GLN A 162 10.70 -15.35 16.89
N ALA A 163 9.69 -14.92 16.14
CA ALA A 163 9.36 -15.45 14.82
C ALA A 163 10.51 -15.21 13.82
N LYS A 164 11.09 -14.01 13.81
CA LYS A 164 12.26 -13.67 13.00
C LYS A 164 13.45 -14.56 13.33
N ALA A 165 13.78 -14.69 14.61
CA ALA A 165 14.91 -15.52 15.06
C ALA A 165 14.74 -16.98 14.63
N PHE A 166 13.53 -17.55 14.77
CA PHE A 166 13.19 -18.88 14.31
C PHE A 166 13.38 -19.00 12.79
N THR A 167 12.78 -18.10 12.01
CA THR A 167 12.86 -18.13 10.54
C THR A 167 14.30 -17.98 10.05
N ILE A 168 15.06 -17.03 10.59
CA ILE A 168 16.48 -16.84 10.25
C ILE A 168 17.29 -18.08 10.59
N PHE A 169 17.03 -18.73 11.74
CA PHE A 169 17.72 -19.95 12.12
C PHE A 169 17.45 -21.09 11.14
N VAL A 170 16.19 -21.33 10.79
CA VAL A 170 15.79 -22.41 9.88
C VAL A 170 16.39 -22.21 8.50
N TYR A 171 16.28 -21.01 7.94
CA TYR A 171 16.78 -20.69 6.59
C TYR A 171 18.29 -20.49 6.51
N GLY A 172 18.95 -20.27 7.64
CA GLY A 172 20.39 -20.12 7.74
C GLY A 172 21.18 -21.43 7.66
N HIS A 173 20.49 -22.59 7.76
CA HIS A 173 21.14 -23.90 7.77
C HIS A 173 20.40 -24.88 6.85
N THR A 174 21.07 -25.37 5.83
CA THR A 174 20.46 -26.24 4.80
C THR A 174 19.71 -27.43 5.39
N ARG A 175 20.29 -28.10 6.42
CA ARG A 175 19.67 -29.29 7.02
C ARG A 175 18.43 -28.96 7.86
N THR A 176 18.38 -27.82 8.54
CA THR A 176 17.19 -27.39 9.28
C THR A 176 16.07 -26.98 8.33
N LEU A 177 16.41 -26.33 7.22
CA LEU A 177 15.47 -25.95 6.17
C LEU A 177 14.87 -27.21 5.52
N GLU A 178 15.70 -28.20 5.19
CA GLU A 178 15.22 -29.47 4.63
C GLU A 178 14.33 -30.24 5.61
N CYS A 179 14.68 -30.21 6.90
CA CYS A 179 13.83 -30.80 7.93
C CYS A 179 12.47 -30.08 8.01
N MET A 180 12.44 -28.74 7.94
CA MET A 180 11.19 -27.98 7.92
C MET A 180 10.34 -28.36 6.68
N ARG A 181 10.93 -28.38 5.50
CA ARG A 181 10.26 -28.75 4.25
C ARG A 181 9.63 -30.13 4.31
N TYR A 182 10.33 -31.09 4.92
CA TYR A 182 9.79 -32.44 5.13
C TYR A 182 8.48 -32.42 5.94
N PHE A 183 8.43 -31.64 7.04
CA PHE A 183 7.22 -31.58 7.88
C PHE A 183 6.14 -30.67 7.33
N THR A 184 6.49 -29.68 6.53
CA THR A 184 5.55 -28.71 5.91
C THR A 184 5.16 -29.09 4.48
N GLU A 185 5.55 -30.29 4.00
CA GLU A 185 5.25 -30.76 2.65
C GLU A 185 5.72 -29.78 1.56
N GLY A 186 6.92 -29.20 1.76
CA GLY A 186 7.51 -28.24 0.84
C GLY A 186 6.97 -26.81 0.98
N LYS A 187 5.99 -26.54 1.84
CA LYS A 187 5.45 -25.19 2.03
C LYS A 187 6.44 -24.31 2.81
N GLU A 188 6.81 -23.21 2.22
CA GLU A 188 7.79 -22.26 2.75
C GLU A 188 7.19 -21.30 3.78
N ILE A 189 8.04 -20.66 4.60
CA ILE A 189 7.69 -19.52 5.44
C ILE A 189 8.23 -18.26 4.77
N VAL A 190 7.37 -17.25 4.57
CA VAL A 190 7.81 -15.96 4.05
C VAL A 190 8.86 -15.35 4.98
N ARG A 191 10.04 -15.06 4.43
CA ARG A 191 11.12 -14.45 5.21
C ARG A 191 10.82 -12.96 5.45
N PRO A 192 11.02 -12.47 6.69
CA PRO A 192 10.76 -11.07 7.00
C PRO A 192 11.70 -10.17 6.20
N GLY A 193 11.13 -9.20 5.48
CA GLY A 193 11.88 -8.18 4.75
C GLY A 193 12.52 -7.16 5.69
N VAL A 194 13.56 -6.49 5.20
CA VAL A 194 14.28 -5.47 5.98
C VAL A 194 13.50 -4.15 6.02
N THR A 195 12.91 -3.74 4.90
CA THR A 195 12.33 -2.40 4.72
C THR A 195 10.81 -2.36 4.85
N ARG A 196 10.11 -3.46 4.55
CA ARG A 196 8.63 -3.51 4.56
C ARG A 196 8.13 -4.28 5.78
N PHE A 197 7.64 -3.55 6.79
CA PHE A 197 7.16 -4.16 8.04
C PHE A 197 6.00 -5.15 7.82
N ALA A 198 5.19 -4.95 6.78
CA ALA A 198 4.12 -5.85 6.37
C ALA A 198 4.56 -7.31 6.16
N SER A 199 5.82 -7.55 5.77
CA SER A 199 6.37 -8.90 5.64
C SER A 199 6.40 -9.67 6.97
N ASN A 200 6.44 -8.98 8.11
CA ASN A 200 6.36 -9.62 9.43
C ASN A 200 4.99 -10.25 9.68
N TYR A 201 3.91 -9.60 9.17
CA TYR A 201 2.58 -10.18 9.21
C TYR A 201 2.56 -11.51 8.45
N LEU A 202 3.05 -11.53 7.21
CA LEU A 202 3.11 -12.74 6.39
C LEU A 202 3.96 -13.85 7.04
N THR A 203 5.09 -13.49 7.66
CA THR A 203 5.92 -14.45 8.41
C THR A 203 5.13 -15.08 9.55
N LEU A 204 4.46 -14.26 10.38
CA LEU A 204 3.66 -14.74 11.51
C LEU A 204 2.47 -15.58 11.06
N ASP A 205 1.81 -15.18 9.98
CA ASP A 205 0.67 -15.88 9.40
C ASP A 205 1.08 -17.26 8.89
N ASN A 206 2.16 -17.36 8.12
CA ASN A 206 2.71 -18.63 7.66
C ASN A 206 3.17 -19.53 8.83
N ILE A 207 3.76 -18.96 9.87
CA ILE A 207 4.13 -19.71 11.08
C ILE A 207 2.86 -20.24 11.77
N GLN A 208 1.83 -19.42 11.90
CA GLN A 208 0.56 -19.81 12.52
C GLN A 208 -0.15 -20.92 11.71
N GLU A 209 -0.17 -20.81 10.40
CA GLU A 209 -0.72 -21.80 9.48
C GLU A 209 -0.03 -23.17 9.63
N LYS A 210 1.29 -23.15 9.81
CA LYS A 210 2.13 -24.37 9.94
C LYS A 210 2.37 -24.80 11.38
N LYS A 211 1.58 -24.29 12.33
CA LYS A 211 1.77 -24.51 13.79
C LYS A 211 1.97 -25.98 14.14
N ASP A 212 1.08 -26.86 13.68
CA ASP A 212 1.10 -28.27 14.07
C ASP A 212 2.28 -29.01 13.46
N GLN A 213 2.61 -28.72 12.19
CA GLN A 213 3.78 -29.24 11.51
C GLN A 213 5.08 -28.82 12.18
N LEU A 214 5.21 -27.54 12.55
CA LEU A 214 6.38 -27.01 13.25
C LEU A 214 6.54 -27.62 14.64
N ARG A 215 5.44 -27.80 15.38
CA ARG A 215 5.45 -28.47 16.68
C ARG A 215 5.85 -29.93 16.56
N LYS A 216 5.32 -30.68 15.59
CA LYS A 216 5.72 -32.05 15.31
C LYS A 216 7.20 -32.12 14.93
N MET A 217 7.68 -31.21 14.09
CA MET A 217 9.08 -31.13 13.68
C MET A 217 10.04 -31.05 14.87
N VAL A 218 9.83 -30.08 15.77
CA VAL A 218 10.79 -29.77 16.85
C VAL A 218 10.83 -30.81 17.98
N VAL A 219 9.92 -31.78 18.00
CA VAL A 219 9.96 -32.93 18.95
C VAL A 219 10.36 -34.24 18.27
N HIS A 220 10.65 -34.21 16.97
CA HIS A 220 11.01 -35.41 16.24
C HIS A 220 12.51 -35.65 16.23
N SER A 221 12.92 -36.94 16.25
CA SER A 221 14.34 -37.35 16.24
C SER A 221 15.14 -36.76 15.06
N ARG A 222 14.50 -36.57 13.88
CA ARG A 222 15.13 -35.93 12.73
C ARG A 222 15.62 -34.51 13.05
N TRP A 223 14.89 -33.74 13.87
CA TRP A 223 15.29 -32.41 14.32
C TRP A 223 16.41 -32.49 15.37
N ASP A 224 16.24 -33.34 16.38
CA ASP A 224 17.22 -33.48 17.48
C ASP A 224 18.59 -34.00 17.02
N SER A 225 18.64 -34.76 15.90
CA SER A 225 19.88 -35.28 15.33
C SER A 225 20.74 -34.19 14.67
N LEU A 226 20.16 -33.01 14.36
CA LEU A 226 20.86 -31.92 13.67
C LEU A 226 21.86 -31.21 14.61
N LYS A 227 23.11 -31.08 14.16
CA LYS A 227 24.16 -30.41 14.92
C LYS A 227 23.80 -28.96 15.27
N ASP A 228 23.20 -28.24 14.33
CA ASP A 228 22.85 -26.83 14.47
C ASP A 228 21.78 -26.60 15.55
N VAL A 229 20.84 -27.55 15.72
CA VAL A 229 19.79 -27.51 16.73
C VAL A 229 20.33 -27.56 18.15
N LYS A 230 21.50 -28.18 18.36
CA LYS A 230 22.19 -28.23 19.67
C LYS A 230 22.82 -26.90 20.08
N SER A 231 22.97 -25.97 19.16
CA SER A 231 23.45 -24.63 19.43
C SER A 231 22.49 -23.81 20.30
N LYS A 232 22.95 -22.73 20.91
CA LYS A 232 22.09 -21.81 21.69
C LYS A 232 20.91 -21.28 20.84
N LYS A 233 21.16 -20.94 19.56
CA LYS A 233 20.11 -20.47 18.63
C LYS A 233 19.09 -21.58 18.32
N GLY A 234 19.56 -22.82 18.11
CA GLY A 234 18.69 -23.96 17.87
C GLY A 234 17.81 -24.32 19.06
N LYS A 235 18.39 -24.34 20.27
CA LYS A 235 17.63 -24.55 21.50
C LYS A 235 16.56 -23.46 21.70
N ASN A 236 16.87 -22.18 21.41
CA ASN A 236 15.90 -21.09 21.46
C ASN A 236 14.80 -21.25 20.41
N ALA A 237 15.12 -21.70 19.19
CA ALA A 237 14.15 -21.97 18.15
C ALA A 237 13.16 -23.07 18.58
N THR A 238 13.67 -24.19 19.12
CA THR A 238 12.86 -25.28 19.68
C THR A 238 11.96 -24.77 20.80
N ALA A 239 12.53 -24.07 21.79
CA ALA A 239 11.80 -23.53 22.93
C ALA A 239 10.69 -22.54 22.48
N THR A 240 10.95 -21.71 21.47
CA THR A 240 9.95 -20.78 20.90
C THR A 240 8.73 -21.54 20.37
N ILE A 241 8.94 -22.56 19.54
CA ILE A 241 7.86 -23.32 18.91
C ILE A 241 7.07 -24.17 19.93
N LEU A 242 7.71 -24.63 21.00
CA LEU A 242 7.04 -25.38 22.08
C LEU A 242 6.29 -24.47 23.07
N ASN A 243 6.57 -23.17 23.10
CA ASN A 243 6.00 -22.26 24.09
C ASN A 243 4.52 -21.91 23.77
N PRO A 244 3.55 -22.26 24.64
CA PRO A 244 2.14 -21.93 24.43
C PRO A 244 1.88 -20.41 24.38
N THR A 245 2.63 -19.63 25.15
CA THR A 245 2.50 -18.16 25.18
C THR A 245 2.88 -17.54 23.83
N PHE A 246 3.92 -18.08 23.17
CA PHE A 246 4.29 -17.63 21.82
C PHE A 246 3.10 -17.74 20.84
N TRP A 247 2.42 -18.88 20.81
CA TRP A 247 1.28 -19.10 19.93
C TRP A 247 0.07 -18.21 20.26
N LYS A 248 -0.17 -17.98 21.55
CA LYS A 248 -1.21 -17.03 21.99
C LYS A 248 -0.90 -15.61 21.52
N ASP A 249 0.35 -15.19 21.64
CA ASP A 249 0.78 -13.85 21.22
C ASP A 249 0.84 -13.72 19.69
N VAL A 250 1.21 -14.77 18.94
CA VAL A 250 1.09 -14.83 17.46
C VAL A 250 -0.36 -14.60 17.04
N LYS A 251 -1.30 -15.37 17.61
CA LYS A 251 -2.73 -15.24 17.27
C LYS A 251 -3.26 -13.83 17.53
N LEU A 252 -2.89 -13.24 18.67
CA LEU A 252 -3.30 -11.87 18.99
C LEU A 252 -2.67 -10.84 18.05
N THR A 253 -1.37 -10.99 17.74
CA THR A 253 -0.67 -10.08 16.85
C THR A 253 -1.29 -10.11 15.45
N LEU A 254 -1.61 -11.29 14.94
CA LEU A 254 -2.31 -11.44 13.67
C LEU A 254 -3.69 -10.78 13.70
N ALA A 255 -4.47 -10.96 14.77
CA ALA A 255 -5.79 -10.35 14.90
C ALA A 255 -5.73 -8.81 14.90
N VAL A 256 -4.68 -8.22 15.49
CA VAL A 256 -4.47 -6.76 15.52
C VAL A 256 -3.95 -6.24 14.18
N PHE A 257 -3.10 -7.01 13.48
CA PHE A 257 -2.46 -6.58 12.24
C PHE A 257 -3.34 -6.80 11.01
N ALA A 258 -4.15 -7.88 10.99
CA ALA A 258 -4.96 -8.28 9.85
C ALA A 258 -5.84 -7.15 9.29
N PRO A 259 -6.55 -6.34 10.11
CA PRO A 259 -7.36 -5.25 9.60
C PRO A 259 -6.54 -4.21 8.83
N LEU A 260 -5.38 -3.80 9.36
CA LEU A 260 -4.49 -2.84 8.68
C LEU A 260 -3.81 -3.46 7.46
N PHE A 261 -3.47 -4.75 7.52
CA PHE A 261 -2.88 -5.46 6.38
C PHE A 261 -3.87 -5.55 5.22
N LYS A 262 -5.18 -5.74 5.48
CA LYS A 262 -6.22 -5.69 4.46
C LYS A 262 -6.29 -4.32 3.78
N VAL A 263 -6.25 -3.23 4.55
CA VAL A 263 -6.21 -1.87 3.98
C VAL A 263 -4.95 -1.67 3.16
N LEU A 264 -3.79 -2.16 3.64
CA LEU A 264 -2.54 -2.11 2.89
C LEU A 264 -2.67 -2.79 1.52
N ARG A 265 -3.24 -3.98 1.47
CA ARG A 265 -3.44 -4.72 0.22
C ARG A 265 -4.40 -3.99 -0.74
N LEU A 266 -5.44 -3.35 -0.20
CA LEU A 266 -6.34 -2.53 -0.99
C LEU A 266 -5.63 -1.36 -1.69
N VAL A 267 -4.75 -0.65 -0.96
CA VAL A 267 -4.08 0.55 -1.50
C VAL A 267 -2.83 0.25 -2.32
N ASP A 268 -2.30 -0.97 -2.20
CA ASP A 268 -1.14 -1.46 -2.95
C ASP A 268 -1.54 -2.05 -4.33
N GLY A 269 -2.86 -2.20 -4.57
CA GLY A 269 -3.38 -2.75 -5.83
C GLY A 269 -3.49 -1.69 -6.92
N ASP A 270 -3.27 -2.10 -8.19
CA ASP A 270 -3.34 -1.21 -9.37
C ASP A 270 -4.71 -1.23 -10.08
N VAL A 271 -5.60 -2.16 -9.72
CA VAL A 271 -6.81 -2.46 -10.50
C VAL A 271 -7.98 -1.52 -10.17
N LYS A 272 -8.02 -0.97 -8.95
CA LYS A 272 -9.13 -0.10 -8.51
C LYS A 272 -8.61 1.17 -7.86
N PRO A 273 -9.18 2.34 -8.19
CA PRO A 273 -8.93 3.57 -7.45
C PRO A 273 -9.30 3.38 -5.97
N SER A 274 -8.33 3.53 -5.08
CA SER A 274 -8.50 3.23 -3.65
C SER A 274 -8.82 4.44 -2.78
N MET A 275 -8.67 5.67 -3.28
CA MET A 275 -8.81 6.91 -2.50
C MET A 275 -10.13 6.97 -1.74
N GLY A 276 -11.26 6.69 -2.39
CA GLY A 276 -12.59 6.73 -1.77
C GLY A 276 -12.83 5.67 -0.68
N PHE A 277 -11.91 4.71 -0.52
CA PHE A 277 -12.03 3.64 0.48
C PHE A 277 -11.06 3.80 1.65
N VAL A 278 -9.91 4.45 1.46
CA VAL A 278 -8.80 4.50 2.44
C VAL A 278 -9.28 4.96 3.81
N TYR A 279 -9.96 6.12 3.88
CA TYR A 279 -10.40 6.68 5.16
C TYR A 279 -11.39 5.77 5.88
N GLY A 280 -12.42 5.30 5.19
CA GLY A 280 -13.45 4.42 5.75
C GLY A 280 -12.90 3.06 6.20
N GLU A 281 -12.00 2.46 5.42
CA GLU A 281 -11.40 1.18 5.77
C GLU A 281 -10.43 1.30 6.97
N ILE A 282 -9.74 2.43 7.14
CA ILE A 282 -8.96 2.67 8.37
C ILE A 282 -9.89 2.81 9.59
N LEU A 283 -11.04 3.48 9.47
CA LEU A 283 -12.03 3.54 10.56
C LEU A 283 -12.54 2.14 10.92
N LYS A 284 -12.85 1.30 9.93
CA LYS A 284 -13.22 -0.12 10.15
C LYS A 284 -12.08 -0.89 10.81
N ALA A 285 -10.85 -0.71 10.33
CA ALA A 285 -9.67 -1.37 10.92
C ALA A 285 -9.49 -1.00 12.40
N LYS A 286 -9.69 0.26 12.77
CA LYS A 286 -9.65 0.69 14.18
C LYS A 286 -10.70 -0.02 15.05
N ARG A 287 -11.94 -0.23 14.53
CA ARG A 287 -12.98 -0.99 15.24
C ARG A 287 -12.55 -2.45 15.45
N HIS A 288 -12.12 -3.12 14.40
CA HIS A 288 -11.66 -4.51 14.51
C HIS A 288 -10.45 -4.68 15.44
N VAL A 289 -9.53 -3.70 15.48
CA VAL A 289 -8.41 -3.69 16.45
C VAL A 289 -8.93 -3.61 17.88
N LYS A 290 -9.94 -2.77 18.17
CA LYS A 290 -10.56 -2.69 19.50
C LYS A 290 -11.21 -4.01 19.89
N GLU A 291 -11.96 -4.63 18.98
CA GLU A 291 -12.60 -5.93 19.15
C GLU A 291 -11.57 -7.04 19.40
N ALA A 292 -10.48 -7.10 18.62
CA ALA A 292 -9.39 -8.07 18.80
C ALA A 292 -8.73 -7.96 20.18
N LEU A 293 -8.75 -6.76 20.78
CA LEU A 293 -8.23 -6.48 22.11
C LEU A 293 -9.31 -6.54 23.21
N GLY A 294 -10.52 -7.06 22.85
CA GLY A 294 -11.63 -7.33 23.75
C GLY A 294 -12.37 -6.07 24.20
N ASN A 295 -12.30 -4.98 23.44
CA ASN A 295 -12.87 -3.67 23.74
C ASN A 295 -12.44 -3.09 25.11
N VAL A 296 -11.31 -3.56 25.65
CA VAL A 296 -10.75 -3.05 26.90
C VAL A 296 -9.81 -1.88 26.62
N GLU A 297 -10.19 -0.69 27.06
CA GLU A 297 -9.50 0.56 26.74
C GLU A 297 -7.98 0.51 26.99
N ASN A 298 -7.57 0.04 28.16
CA ASN A 298 -6.15 -0.07 28.51
C ASN A 298 -5.34 -1.03 27.60
N ARG A 299 -6.02 -1.86 26.81
CA ARG A 299 -5.34 -2.77 25.87
C ARG A 299 -5.25 -2.19 24.46
N PHE A 300 -6.23 -1.38 24.03
CA PHE A 300 -6.28 -0.86 22.67
C PHE A 300 -5.86 0.62 22.53
N LYS A 301 -5.96 1.44 23.58
CA LYS A 301 -5.72 2.89 23.50
C LYS A 301 -4.40 3.26 22.84
N ASP A 302 -3.31 2.59 23.24
CA ASP A 302 -1.98 2.89 22.70
C ASP A 302 -1.84 2.44 21.23
N VAL A 303 -2.46 1.31 20.85
CA VAL A 303 -2.49 0.81 19.47
C VAL A 303 -3.27 1.79 18.58
N VAL A 304 -4.45 2.22 19.03
CA VAL A 304 -5.28 3.19 18.31
C VAL A 304 -4.57 4.55 18.21
N ALA A 305 -3.90 4.99 19.27
CA ALA A 305 -3.11 6.22 19.26
C ALA A 305 -1.99 6.21 18.22
N VAL A 306 -1.33 5.05 18.00
CA VAL A 306 -0.34 4.92 16.91
C VAL A 306 -1.01 5.08 15.54
N ILE A 307 -2.18 4.47 15.33
CA ILE A 307 -2.92 4.59 14.06
C ILE A 307 -3.29 6.06 13.84
N ASP A 308 -3.90 6.71 14.84
CA ASP A 308 -4.35 8.10 14.75
C ASP A 308 -3.18 9.06 14.48
N LYS A 309 -2.08 8.90 15.20
CA LYS A 309 -0.87 9.72 15.00
C LYS A 309 -0.28 9.57 13.60
N LYS A 310 -0.33 8.36 13.00
CA LYS A 310 0.19 8.14 11.65
C LYS A 310 -0.81 8.56 10.57
N MET A 311 -2.11 8.52 10.86
CA MET A 311 -3.17 8.95 9.96
C MET A 311 -3.23 10.47 9.82
N ALA A 312 -3.06 11.18 10.93
CA ALA A 312 -3.22 12.64 11.01
C ALA A 312 -2.35 13.39 9.99
N GLY A 313 -2.98 14.24 9.17
CA GLY A 313 -2.37 15.04 8.11
C GLY A 313 -1.84 14.23 6.92
N ARG A 314 -2.11 12.90 6.87
CA ARG A 314 -1.61 12.02 5.81
C ARG A 314 -2.71 11.33 5.02
N LEU A 315 -3.65 10.66 5.72
CA LEU A 315 -4.75 9.90 5.12
C LEU A 315 -6.13 10.46 5.54
N ASP A 316 -6.15 11.67 6.04
CA ASP A 316 -7.32 12.47 6.43
C ASP A 316 -7.23 13.90 5.88
N SER A 317 -6.54 14.09 4.74
CA SER A 317 -6.54 15.37 4.02
C SER A 317 -7.92 15.67 3.42
N PRO A 318 -8.22 16.94 3.05
CA PRO A 318 -9.47 17.28 2.40
C PRO A 318 -9.87 16.34 1.28
N LEU A 319 -8.92 15.97 0.41
CA LEU A 319 -9.16 15.03 -0.70
C LEU A 319 -9.60 13.63 -0.22
N HIS A 320 -9.00 13.08 0.86
CA HIS A 320 -9.41 11.79 1.42
C HIS A 320 -10.81 11.85 2.05
N LEU A 321 -11.12 12.94 2.76
CA LEU A 321 -12.41 13.13 3.41
C LEU A 321 -13.52 13.31 2.38
N THR A 322 -13.27 14.11 1.33
CA THR A 322 -14.19 14.30 0.20
C THR A 322 -14.44 12.98 -0.55
N ALA A 323 -13.39 12.25 -0.85
CA ALA A 323 -13.52 10.96 -1.54
C ALA A 323 -14.29 9.92 -0.71
N TYR A 324 -14.16 9.96 0.62
CA TYR A 324 -14.95 9.15 1.54
C TYR A 324 -16.42 9.58 1.58
N LEU A 325 -16.70 10.91 1.66
CA LEU A 325 -18.04 11.48 1.66
C LEU A 325 -18.80 11.16 0.38
N LEU A 326 -18.13 11.31 -0.78
CA LEU A 326 -18.73 11.07 -2.09
C LEU A 326 -18.78 9.58 -2.48
N ASN A 327 -18.28 8.68 -1.62
CA ASN A 327 -18.41 7.24 -1.87
C ASN A 327 -19.75 6.71 -1.35
N PRO A 328 -20.71 6.35 -2.23
CA PRO A 328 -22.02 5.87 -1.82
C PRO A 328 -21.98 4.59 -0.97
N HIS A 329 -20.91 3.80 -1.08
CA HIS A 329 -20.68 2.62 -0.22
C HIS A 329 -20.68 2.97 1.28
N TYR A 330 -20.22 4.18 1.64
CA TYR A 330 -20.20 4.65 3.03
C TYR A 330 -21.35 5.60 3.32
N SER A 331 -21.47 6.67 2.56
CA SER A 331 -22.39 7.77 2.85
C SER A 331 -23.86 7.41 2.69
N TYR A 332 -24.18 6.48 1.79
CA TYR A 332 -25.55 5.99 1.65
C TYR A 332 -25.88 4.87 2.65
N ALA A 333 -24.87 4.13 3.12
CA ALA A 333 -25.04 3.15 4.20
C ALA A 333 -25.15 3.82 5.57
N ASP A 334 -24.48 4.95 5.78
CA ASP A 334 -24.51 5.74 7.02
C ASP A 334 -24.62 7.24 6.69
N PRO A 335 -25.85 7.76 6.53
CA PRO A 335 -26.09 9.17 6.22
C PRO A 335 -25.56 10.15 7.28
N SER A 336 -25.29 9.70 8.52
CA SER A 336 -24.73 10.56 9.55
C SER A 336 -23.32 11.08 9.22
N ILE A 337 -22.67 10.51 8.20
CA ILE A 337 -21.38 10.98 7.67
C ILE A 337 -21.48 12.44 7.19
N PHE A 338 -22.63 12.86 6.64
CA PHE A 338 -22.85 14.24 6.20
C PHE A 338 -22.92 15.24 7.37
N ASP A 339 -23.18 14.76 8.58
CA ASP A 339 -23.29 15.60 9.79
C ASP A 339 -21.97 15.70 10.56
N VAL A 340 -20.90 15.04 10.08
CA VAL A 340 -19.58 15.05 10.73
C VAL A 340 -18.82 16.30 10.30
N PRO A 341 -18.60 17.31 11.19
CA PRO A 341 -18.00 18.60 10.82
C PRO A 341 -16.66 18.47 10.10
N LYS A 342 -15.77 17.59 10.57
CA LYS A 342 -14.46 17.35 9.93
C LYS A 342 -14.58 16.92 8.47
N ILE A 343 -15.60 16.11 8.14
CA ILE A 343 -15.78 15.57 6.80
C ILE A 343 -16.36 16.65 5.88
N THR A 344 -17.34 17.39 6.36
CA THR A 344 -17.99 18.50 5.63
C THR A 344 -16.98 19.63 5.38
N GLU A 345 -16.20 20.00 6.38
CA GLU A 345 -15.09 20.97 6.23
C GLU A 345 -14.05 20.46 5.21
N GLY A 346 -13.75 19.16 5.25
CA GLY A 346 -12.87 18.54 4.26
C GLY A 346 -13.38 18.68 2.84
N PHE A 347 -14.69 18.53 2.62
CA PHE A 347 -15.33 18.74 1.31
C PHE A 347 -15.23 20.20 0.86
N ILE A 348 -15.55 21.15 1.74
CA ILE A 348 -15.44 22.59 1.44
C ILE A 348 -14.02 22.94 1.02
N ASN A 349 -13.03 22.59 1.84
CA ASN A 349 -11.62 22.84 1.54
C ASN A 349 -11.15 22.17 0.24
N CYS A 350 -11.74 21.01 -0.12
CA CYS A 350 -11.42 20.33 -1.37
C CYS A 350 -11.99 21.08 -2.58
N VAL A 351 -13.21 21.57 -2.48
CA VAL A 351 -13.89 22.35 -3.51
C VAL A 351 -13.16 23.68 -3.74
N GLU A 352 -12.86 24.43 -2.67
CA GLU A 352 -12.07 25.67 -2.73
C GLU A 352 -10.67 25.47 -3.35
N THR A 353 -10.04 24.30 -3.11
CA THR A 353 -8.74 23.98 -3.71
C THR A 353 -8.85 23.74 -5.21
N PHE A 354 -9.84 22.96 -5.65
CA PHE A 354 -9.99 22.62 -7.09
C PHE A 354 -10.50 23.81 -7.90
N TYR A 355 -11.45 24.58 -7.37
CA TYR A 355 -12.09 25.71 -8.06
C TYR A 355 -11.48 27.06 -7.66
N TYR A 356 -10.23 27.05 -7.25
CA TYR A 356 -9.48 28.22 -6.78
C TYR A 356 -9.83 29.48 -7.58
N HIS A 357 -10.52 30.45 -6.89
CA HIS A 357 -11.05 31.71 -7.46
C HIS A 357 -12.27 31.58 -8.40
N ASP A 358 -12.96 30.45 -8.46
CA ASP A 358 -14.22 30.30 -9.22
C ASP A 358 -15.41 30.03 -8.29
N GLU A 359 -15.92 31.10 -7.67
CA GLU A 359 -17.07 31.05 -6.74
C GLU A 359 -18.31 30.42 -7.36
N MET A 360 -18.51 30.54 -8.70
CA MET A 360 -19.65 29.96 -9.39
C MET A 360 -19.55 28.42 -9.39
N GLN A 361 -18.39 27.88 -9.67
CA GLN A 361 -18.16 26.42 -9.63
C GLN A 361 -18.22 25.86 -8.22
N GLU A 362 -17.75 26.61 -7.22
CA GLU A 362 -17.89 26.24 -5.81
C GLU A 362 -19.37 26.12 -5.40
N GLN A 363 -20.22 27.08 -5.82
CA GLN A 363 -21.66 27.02 -5.57
C GLN A 363 -22.33 25.83 -6.28
N VAL A 364 -21.95 25.54 -7.54
CA VAL A 364 -22.44 24.37 -8.27
C VAL A 364 -22.07 23.09 -7.55
N ALA A 365 -20.82 22.94 -7.07
CA ALA A 365 -20.38 21.76 -6.33
C ALA A 365 -21.20 21.55 -5.04
N ASN A 366 -21.55 22.61 -4.32
CA ASN A 366 -22.41 22.54 -3.13
C ASN A 366 -23.83 22.09 -3.46
N ILE A 367 -24.42 22.59 -4.57
CA ILE A 367 -25.74 22.17 -5.03
C ILE A 367 -25.73 20.68 -5.43
N GLU A 368 -24.70 20.24 -6.12
CA GLU A 368 -24.56 18.83 -6.50
C GLU A 368 -24.36 17.92 -5.29
N LEU A 369 -23.64 18.38 -4.24
CA LEU A 369 -23.53 17.63 -2.98
C LEU A 369 -24.91 17.45 -2.32
N GLN A 370 -25.76 18.49 -2.30
CA GLN A 370 -27.11 18.38 -1.75
C GLN A 370 -27.97 17.37 -2.54
N LYS A 371 -27.87 17.37 -3.88
CA LYS A 371 -28.54 16.36 -4.73
C LYS A 371 -28.03 14.95 -4.45
N PHE A 372 -26.72 14.80 -4.26
CA PHE A 372 -26.11 13.53 -3.89
C PHE A 372 -26.61 13.04 -2.54
N GLN A 373 -26.59 13.91 -1.50
CA GLN A 373 -27.10 13.60 -0.17
C GLN A 373 -28.57 13.18 -0.18
N ASN A 374 -29.42 13.93 -0.91
CA ASN A 374 -30.87 13.68 -1.00
C ASN A 374 -31.21 12.59 -2.02
N ARG A 375 -30.21 12.04 -2.74
CA ARG A 375 -30.43 11.05 -3.81
C ARG A 375 -31.34 11.54 -4.92
N GLU A 376 -31.16 12.78 -5.34
CA GLU A 376 -31.99 13.44 -6.37
C GLU A 376 -31.36 13.30 -7.78
N GLY A 377 -32.14 13.51 -8.82
CA GLY A 377 -31.69 13.52 -10.20
C GLY A 377 -30.96 12.23 -10.61
N PRO A 378 -29.72 12.30 -11.14
CA PRO A 378 -28.94 11.13 -11.54
C PRO A 378 -28.66 10.17 -10.38
N PHE A 379 -28.54 10.68 -9.16
CA PHE A 379 -28.23 9.89 -7.96
C PHE A 379 -29.41 9.06 -7.44
N SER A 380 -30.66 9.31 -7.93
CA SER A 380 -31.82 8.49 -7.63
C SER A 380 -31.86 7.17 -8.40
N LYS A 381 -31.09 7.03 -9.48
CA LYS A 381 -31.11 5.87 -10.37
C LYS A 381 -30.59 4.61 -9.68
N LYS A 382 -31.16 3.44 -10.07
CA LYS A 382 -30.76 2.13 -9.52
C LYS A 382 -29.25 1.87 -9.64
N LEU A 383 -28.63 2.28 -10.74
CA LEU A 383 -27.19 2.10 -10.95
C LEU A 383 -26.36 2.87 -9.90
N ALA A 384 -26.74 4.10 -9.57
CA ALA A 384 -26.07 4.89 -8.53
C ALA A 384 -26.20 4.27 -7.13
N ARG A 385 -27.28 3.49 -6.89
CA ARG A 385 -27.54 2.78 -5.63
C ARG A 385 -26.90 1.40 -5.56
N THR A 386 -26.41 0.86 -6.68
CA THR A 386 -25.80 -0.49 -6.71
C THR A 386 -24.58 -0.56 -5.79
N PHE A 387 -23.89 0.56 -5.58
CA PHE A 387 -22.73 0.65 -4.69
C PHE A 387 -23.08 0.61 -3.19
N GLU A 388 -24.34 0.89 -2.79
CA GLU A 388 -24.78 0.77 -1.39
C GLU A 388 -24.66 -0.68 -0.89
N ASN A 389 -25.04 -1.63 -1.75
CA ASN A 389 -25.13 -3.06 -1.45
C ASN A 389 -23.90 -3.85 -1.97
N PHE A 390 -22.90 -3.17 -2.51
CA PHE A 390 -21.71 -3.83 -3.01
C PHE A 390 -20.91 -4.33 -1.82
N ASP A 391 -20.87 -5.65 -1.67
CA ASP A 391 -19.99 -6.33 -0.69
C ASP A 391 -18.53 -6.19 -1.13
N TYR A 392 -18.01 -4.98 -0.88
CA TYR A 392 -16.64 -4.65 -1.17
C TYR A 392 -15.73 -5.31 -0.15
N ASN A 393 -15.19 -6.47 -0.50
CA ASN A 393 -14.19 -7.13 0.32
C ASN A 393 -12.78 -6.85 -0.23
N PRO A 394 -12.02 -5.94 0.39
CA PRO A 394 -10.66 -5.64 -0.04
C PRO A 394 -9.71 -6.84 0.06
N GLY A 395 -10.08 -7.89 0.80
CA GLY A 395 -9.32 -9.13 0.91
C GLY A 395 -9.56 -10.12 -0.25
N ASN A 396 -10.68 -10.02 -0.97
CA ASN A 396 -11.03 -10.96 -2.04
C ASN A 396 -10.37 -10.63 -3.40
N SER A 397 -9.73 -9.49 -3.53
CA SER A 397 -8.98 -9.10 -4.74
C SER A 397 -7.52 -9.58 -4.74
N CYS A 398 -7.16 -10.50 -3.88
CA CYS A 398 -5.79 -11.00 -3.68
C CYS A 398 -5.70 -12.53 -3.63
N LEU A 399 -6.54 -13.24 -4.39
CA LEU A 399 -6.33 -14.66 -4.73
C LEU A 399 -5.77 -14.80 -6.13
#